data_14c403cf6586467d87db32a588d8fda2
#
_entry.id   14c403cf6586467d87db32a588d8fda2
#
_cell.length_a   1.000
_cell.length_b   1.000
_cell.length_c   1.000
_cell.angle_alpha   90.00
_cell.angle_beta   90.00
_cell.angle_gamma   90.00
#
_symmetry.space_group_name_H-M   'P 1'
#
loop_
_entity.id
_entity.type
_entity.pdbx_description
1 polymer ?
#
loop_
_entity_poly.entity_id
_entity_poly.type
_entity_poly.pdbx_seq_one_letter_code
_entity_poly.pdbx_strand_id
1 'polypeptide(L)'
;MSRVRPTKFAHVVYRTRRFKEMLRWYEAVFGAEVQYQNPVLAFLTYDDEHHRFAFANLSLIQPDGTEADRHGVIGVDHVAYTYASLRDLSDNYAYLKEKGITPYWCAHHGITVSMYYADPDGNQMEFQVDSYRSNEDANAFMYGPHFSANPIGVEYDPEDWLARLRGGTPEADLLLRQIHEPVSPVRGSLEE
;
A
#
# COMPACT_ATOMS: atom_id res chain seq x y z
N MET A 1 -18.49 31.92 -3.27
CA MET A 1 -18.82 30.61 -3.84
C MET A 1 -18.16 29.54 -2.98
N SER A 2 -18.88 28.51 -2.54
CA SER A 2 -18.29 27.38 -1.81
C SER A 2 -17.47 26.52 -2.79
N ARG A 3 -16.29 26.04 -2.36
CA ARG A 3 -15.43 25.17 -3.16
C ARG A 3 -16.09 23.79 -3.31
N VAL A 4 -16.33 23.35 -4.53
CA VAL A 4 -16.74 21.97 -4.82
C VAL A 4 -15.48 21.08 -4.76
N ARG A 5 -15.61 19.89 -4.15
CA ARG A 5 -14.51 18.92 -3.97
C ARG A 5 -14.85 17.63 -4.70
N PRO A 6 -13.83 16.85 -5.13
CA PRO A 6 -14.05 15.47 -5.57
C PRO A 6 -14.76 14.67 -4.47
N THR A 7 -15.63 13.74 -4.85
CA THR A 7 -16.39 12.91 -3.90
C THR A 7 -15.66 11.63 -3.53
N LYS A 8 -14.80 11.11 -4.43
CA LYS A 8 -14.01 9.90 -4.21
C LYS A 8 -12.80 9.86 -5.16
N PHE A 9 -11.82 9.03 -4.83
CA PHE A 9 -10.82 8.58 -5.77
C PHE A 9 -11.45 7.56 -6.72
N ALA A 10 -11.31 7.71 -8.03
CA ALA A 10 -11.93 6.82 -9.02
C ALA A 10 -11.03 5.64 -9.38
N HIS A 11 -9.94 5.88 -10.07
CA HIS A 11 -9.03 4.84 -10.54
C HIS A 11 -7.61 5.34 -10.75
N VAL A 12 -6.66 4.41 -10.87
CA VAL A 12 -5.29 4.65 -11.32
C VAL A 12 -5.02 3.88 -12.62
N VAL A 13 -4.21 4.47 -13.50
CA VAL A 13 -3.79 3.85 -14.75
C VAL A 13 -2.29 3.57 -14.69
N TYR A 14 -1.92 2.30 -14.84
CA TYR A 14 -0.55 1.85 -14.95
C TYR A 14 -0.20 1.57 -16.42
N ARG A 15 0.97 1.98 -16.82
CA ARG A 15 1.58 1.61 -18.11
C ARG A 15 2.65 0.57 -17.82
N THR A 16 2.58 -0.58 -18.47
CA THR A 16 3.43 -1.74 -18.14
C THR A 16 3.91 -2.49 -19.38
N ARG A 17 5.13 -3.03 -19.34
CA ARG A 17 5.61 -4.03 -20.29
C ARG A 17 5.37 -5.46 -19.79
N ARG A 18 4.97 -5.61 -18.52
CA ARG A 18 4.69 -6.90 -17.85
C ARG A 18 3.19 -7.15 -17.69
N PHE A 19 2.42 -6.83 -18.74
CA PHE A 19 0.96 -6.78 -18.70
C PHE A 19 0.31 -7.99 -18.02
N LYS A 20 0.68 -9.21 -18.41
CA LYS A 20 0.11 -10.44 -17.81
C LYS A 20 0.54 -10.67 -16.35
N GLU A 21 1.76 -10.25 -15.98
CA GLU A 21 2.25 -10.37 -14.60
C GLU A 21 1.51 -9.39 -13.70
N MET A 22 1.34 -8.15 -14.15
CA MET A 22 0.58 -7.12 -13.46
C MET A 22 -0.86 -7.58 -13.17
N LEU A 23 -1.57 -8.09 -14.16
CA LEU A 23 -2.94 -8.57 -13.98
C LEU A 23 -3.01 -9.67 -12.90
N ARG A 24 -2.17 -10.72 -13.01
CA ARG A 24 -2.12 -11.79 -12.02
C ARG A 24 -1.78 -11.31 -10.61
N TRP A 25 -0.87 -10.34 -10.51
CA TRP A 25 -0.48 -9.76 -9.23
C TRP A 25 -1.64 -9.00 -8.58
N TYR A 26 -2.33 -8.14 -9.34
CA TYR A 26 -3.47 -7.35 -8.83
C TYR A 26 -4.69 -8.24 -8.51
N GLU A 27 -4.95 -9.29 -9.30
CA GLU A 27 -5.94 -10.31 -8.96
C GLU A 27 -5.59 -11.01 -7.63
N ALA A 28 -4.32 -11.39 -7.42
CA ALA A 28 -3.87 -12.07 -6.21
C ALA A 28 -3.89 -11.17 -4.97
N VAL A 29 -3.42 -9.93 -5.09
CA VAL A 29 -3.20 -9.02 -3.96
C VAL A 29 -4.48 -8.33 -3.52
N PHE A 30 -5.29 -7.86 -4.48
CA PHE A 30 -6.52 -7.10 -4.19
C PHE A 30 -7.79 -7.96 -4.29
N GLY A 31 -7.69 -9.23 -4.73
CA GLY A 31 -8.87 -9.98 -5.14
C GLY A 31 -9.59 -9.31 -6.32
N ALA A 32 -8.85 -8.52 -7.12
CA ALA A 32 -9.46 -7.73 -8.17
C ALA A 32 -10.01 -8.63 -9.29
N GLU A 33 -11.18 -8.27 -9.80
CA GLU A 33 -11.84 -8.98 -10.90
C GLU A 33 -11.70 -8.19 -12.20
N VAL A 34 -11.41 -8.90 -13.29
CA VAL A 34 -11.32 -8.30 -14.61
C VAL A 34 -12.71 -7.91 -15.11
N GLN A 35 -12.96 -6.61 -15.26
CA GLN A 35 -14.20 -6.06 -15.83
C GLN A 35 -14.15 -5.98 -17.36
N TYR A 36 -12.95 -5.72 -17.90
CA TYR A 36 -12.70 -5.67 -19.33
C TYR A 36 -11.24 -6.01 -19.62
N GLN A 37 -10.99 -6.74 -20.68
CA GLN A 37 -9.64 -7.01 -21.15
C GLN A 37 -9.59 -7.20 -22.68
N ASN A 38 -8.55 -6.63 -23.30
CA ASN A 38 -8.11 -6.96 -24.64
C ASN A 38 -6.55 -7.01 -24.63
N PRO A 39 -5.88 -7.29 -25.76
CA PRO A 39 -4.41 -7.35 -25.77
C PRO A 39 -3.70 -6.07 -25.34
N VAL A 40 -4.35 -4.90 -25.47
CA VAL A 40 -3.78 -3.56 -25.24
C VAL A 40 -4.13 -3.00 -23.87
N LEU A 41 -5.35 -3.28 -23.37
CA LEU A 41 -5.91 -2.68 -22.15
C LEU A 41 -6.58 -3.73 -21.28
N ALA A 42 -6.51 -3.53 -19.96
CA ALA A 42 -7.33 -4.25 -19.00
C ALA A 42 -7.85 -3.30 -17.92
N PHE A 43 -9.08 -3.55 -17.43
CA PHE A 43 -9.72 -2.84 -16.34
C PHE A 43 -10.11 -3.84 -15.27
N LEU A 44 -9.67 -3.60 -14.03
CA LEU A 44 -9.93 -4.44 -12.88
C LEU A 44 -10.58 -3.62 -11.76
N THR A 45 -11.42 -4.28 -10.95
CA THR A 45 -11.99 -3.68 -9.74
C THR A 45 -11.98 -4.68 -8.59
N TYR A 46 -11.99 -4.17 -7.34
CA TYR A 46 -12.13 -4.95 -6.10
C TYR A 46 -13.31 -4.47 -5.25
N ASP A 47 -14.08 -3.49 -5.75
CA ASP A 47 -15.23 -2.92 -5.05
C ASP A 47 -16.34 -2.50 -6.04
N ASP A 48 -17.23 -1.59 -5.65
CA ASP A 48 -18.38 -1.11 -6.42
C ASP A 48 -18.04 -0.11 -7.54
N GLU A 49 -16.75 0.26 -7.72
CA GLU A 49 -16.34 1.10 -8.85
C GLU A 49 -16.27 0.27 -10.13
N HIS A 50 -16.62 0.89 -11.28
CA HIS A 50 -16.55 0.21 -12.59
C HIS A 50 -15.12 -0.29 -12.93
N HIS A 51 -14.06 0.37 -12.41
CA HIS A 51 -12.68 -0.12 -12.32
C HIS A 51 -11.87 0.75 -11.39
N ARG A 52 -11.00 0.13 -10.60
CA ARG A 52 -10.02 0.78 -9.73
C ARG A 52 -8.65 0.85 -10.38
N PHE A 53 -8.35 -0.16 -11.19
CA PHE A 53 -7.09 -0.29 -11.90
C PHE A 53 -7.33 -0.39 -13.39
N ALA A 54 -6.53 0.35 -14.17
CA ALA A 54 -6.42 0.20 -15.61
C ALA A 54 -4.95 -0.08 -15.96
N PHE A 55 -4.73 -1.01 -16.88
CA PHE A 55 -3.40 -1.36 -17.37
C PHE A 55 -3.30 -1.15 -18.87
N ALA A 56 -2.26 -0.44 -19.32
CA ALA A 56 -1.94 -0.25 -20.71
C ALA A 56 -0.67 -1.03 -21.08
N ASN A 57 -0.78 -1.92 -22.05
CA ASN A 57 0.29 -2.80 -22.50
C ASN A 57 1.27 -2.05 -23.40
N LEU A 58 2.35 -1.52 -22.82
CA LEU A 58 3.38 -0.79 -23.57
C LEU A 58 4.10 -1.66 -24.59
N SER A 59 4.18 -2.97 -24.39
CA SER A 59 4.81 -3.87 -25.38
C SER A 59 4.08 -3.86 -26.73
N LEU A 60 2.81 -3.45 -26.75
CA LEU A 60 2.02 -3.30 -27.98
C LEU A 60 1.82 -1.83 -28.40
N ILE A 61 1.77 -0.91 -27.44
CA ILE A 61 1.53 0.53 -27.69
C ILE A 61 2.83 1.23 -28.14
N GLN A 62 3.95 0.85 -27.51
CA GLN A 62 5.28 1.40 -27.76
C GLN A 62 6.31 0.25 -27.79
N PRO A 63 6.32 -0.58 -28.86
CA PRO A 63 7.17 -1.77 -28.92
C PRO A 63 8.67 -1.45 -28.87
N ASP A 64 9.09 -0.30 -29.37
CA ASP A 64 10.50 0.12 -29.42
C ASP A 64 11.03 0.72 -28.11
N GLY A 65 10.17 0.94 -27.11
CA GLY A 65 10.57 1.44 -25.79
C GLY A 65 11.28 0.37 -24.94
N THR A 66 12.02 0.80 -23.91
CA THR A 66 12.81 -0.06 -23.03
C THR A 66 12.33 0.01 -21.59
N GLU A 67 12.77 -0.94 -20.74
CA GLU A 67 12.59 -0.90 -19.27
C GLU A 67 13.28 0.33 -18.63
N ALA A 68 14.29 0.90 -19.31
CA ALA A 68 15.00 2.08 -18.86
C ALA A 68 14.18 3.39 -18.98
N ASP A 69 13.04 3.36 -19.68
CA ASP A 69 12.13 4.52 -19.83
C ASP A 69 11.29 4.77 -18.56
N ARG A 70 11.75 4.27 -17.41
CA ARG A 70 11.13 4.52 -16.11
C ARG A 70 11.34 5.96 -15.65
N HIS A 71 10.36 6.44 -14.90
CA HIS A 71 10.43 7.77 -14.27
C HIS A 71 11.61 7.85 -13.30
N GLY A 72 12.22 9.05 -13.25
CA GLY A 72 13.17 9.39 -12.21
C GLY A 72 12.50 9.58 -10.84
N VAL A 73 13.21 10.23 -9.92
CA VAL A 73 12.81 10.44 -8.51
C VAL A 73 11.52 11.24 -8.34
N ILE A 74 11.08 11.99 -9.36
CA ILE A 74 9.86 12.80 -9.33
C ILE A 74 8.69 11.98 -9.84
N GLY A 75 7.64 11.80 -9.01
CA GLY A 75 6.44 11.05 -9.39
C GLY A 75 5.58 10.68 -8.19
N VAL A 76 4.72 9.70 -8.38
CA VAL A 76 3.99 9.06 -7.27
C VAL A 76 4.95 8.12 -6.57
N ASP A 77 5.12 8.27 -5.27
CA ASP A 77 5.90 7.36 -4.45
C ASP A 77 5.16 6.05 -4.23
N HIS A 78 4.00 6.10 -3.61
CA HIS A 78 3.13 4.94 -3.39
C HIS A 78 1.65 5.31 -3.43
N VAL A 79 0.80 4.30 -3.46
CA VAL A 79 -0.66 4.42 -3.28
C VAL A 79 -1.04 3.65 -2.03
N ALA A 80 -1.74 4.31 -1.09
CA ALA A 80 -2.15 3.70 0.17
C ALA A 80 -3.58 3.16 0.12
N TYR A 81 -3.78 2.00 0.78
CA TYR A 81 -5.05 1.30 0.90
C TYR A 81 -5.30 0.94 2.37
N THR A 82 -6.43 1.37 2.92
CA THR A 82 -6.76 1.15 4.33
C THR A 82 -7.58 -0.12 4.52
N TYR A 83 -7.13 -0.97 5.46
CA TYR A 83 -7.85 -2.13 5.97
C TYR A 83 -8.70 -1.75 7.18
N ALA A 84 -9.78 -2.48 7.40
CA ALA A 84 -10.72 -2.18 8.47
C ALA A 84 -10.16 -2.45 9.89
N SER A 85 -9.18 -3.36 10.02
CA SER A 85 -8.56 -3.74 11.29
C SER A 85 -7.12 -4.21 11.09
N LEU A 86 -6.33 -4.18 12.18
CA LEU A 86 -4.98 -4.74 12.18
C LEU A 86 -5.00 -6.27 11.96
N ARG A 87 -6.07 -6.93 12.39
CA ARG A 87 -6.29 -8.35 12.14
C ARG A 87 -6.48 -8.63 10.66
N ASP A 88 -7.32 -7.84 9.95
CA ASP A 88 -7.52 -7.99 8.51
C ASP A 88 -6.21 -7.74 7.73
N LEU A 89 -5.44 -6.72 8.12
CA LEU A 89 -4.13 -6.43 7.52
C LEU A 89 -3.16 -7.62 7.73
N SER A 90 -3.11 -8.18 8.94
CA SER A 90 -2.23 -9.31 9.28
C SER A 90 -2.67 -10.62 8.63
N ASP A 91 -3.97 -10.87 8.50
CA ASP A 91 -4.49 -12.04 7.79
C ASP A 91 -4.23 -11.94 6.29
N ASN A 92 -4.33 -10.73 5.71
CA ASN A 92 -3.92 -10.48 4.33
C ASN A 92 -2.41 -10.71 4.14
N TYR A 93 -1.57 -10.26 5.08
CA TYR A 93 -0.14 -10.56 5.06
C TYR A 93 0.13 -12.07 5.01
N ALA A 94 -0.52 -12.86 5.88
CA ALA A 94 -0.36 -14.32 5.92
C ALA A 94 -0.77 -14.96 4.57
N TYR A 95 -1.89 -14.54 4.00
CA TYR A 95 -2.37 -14.99 2.71
C TYR A 95 -1.40 -14.66 1.56
N LEU A 96 -0.89 -13.44 1.50
CA LEU A 96 0.06 -13.01 0.46
C LEU A 96 1.40 -13.73 0.58
N LYS A 97 1.89 -13.96 1.80
CA LYS A 97 3.11 -14.70 2.07
C LYS A 97 3.04 -16.14 1.53
N GLU A 98 1.90 -16.83 1.65
CA GLU A 98 1.69 -18.16 1.07
C GLU A 98 1.82 -18.15 -0.47
N LYS A 99 1.60 -16.99 -1.10
CA LYS A 99 1.78 -16.78 -2.55
C LYS A 99 3.16 -16.27 -2.94
N GLY A 100 4.08 -16.15 -1.97
CA GLY A 100 5.43 -15.60 -2.20
C GLY A 100 5.47 -14.09 -2.35
N ILE A 101 4.41 -13.38 -1.93
CA ILE A 101 4.32 -11.91 -1.95
C ILE A 101 4.53 -11.42 -0.53
N THR A 102 5.69 -10.80 -0.26
CA THR A 102 6.06 -10.30 1.07
C THR A 102 6.29 -8.79 1.04
N PRO A 103 5.98 -8.09 2.15
CA PRO A 103 6.29 -6.67 2.25
C PRO A 103 7.81 -6.47 2.31
N TYR A 104 8.29 -5.41 1.68
CA TYR A 104 9.70 -5.01 1.80
C TYR A 104 9.93 -4.10 3.01
N TRP A 105 8.87 -3.52 3.56
CA TRP A 105 8.92 -2.66 4.73
C TRP A 105 7.64 -2.79 5.56
N CYS A 106 7.80 -2.91 6.89
CA CYS A 106 6.71 -2.90 7.85
C CYS A 106 7.01 -1.84 8.91
N ALA A 107 6.17 -0.81 8.99
CA ALA A 107 6.43 0.34 9.84
C ALA A 107 5.17 0.79 10.59
N HIS A 108 5.36 1.17 11.87
CA HIS A 108 4.36 1.85 12.68
C HIS A 108 4.67 3.35 12.69
N HIS A 109 3.96 4.12 11.87
CA HIS A 109 4.17 5.56 11.71
C HIS A 109 3.61 6.40 12.87
N GLY A 110 2.85 5.77 13.76
CA GLY A 110 2.14 6.42 14.85
C GLY A 110 0.69 6.69 14.52
N ILE A 111 0.40 7.26 13.38
CA ILE A 111 -0.97 7.46 12.88
C ILE A 111 -1.51 6.21 12.17
N THR A 112 -0.63 5.43 11.58
CA THR A 112 -0.93 4.17 10.88
C THR A 112 0.06 3.08 11.26
N VAL A 113 -0.37 1.84 11.09
CA VAL A 113 0.48 0.65 11.01
C VAL A 113 0.42 0.16 9.57
N SER A 114 1.58 -0.01 8.94
CA SER A 114 1.69 -0.14 7.50
C SER A 114 2.60 -1.28 7.08
N MET A 115 2.25 -1.92 5.95
CA MET A 115 3.06 -2.90 5.23
C MET A 115 3.19 -2.45 3.79
N TYR A 116 4.42 -2.30 3.31
CA TYR A 116 4.71 -1.82 1.96
C TYR A 116 5.07 -2.96 1.04
N TYR A 117 4.44 -2.99 -0.13
CA TYR A 117 4.64 -3.97 -1.19
C TYR A 117 5.03 -3.29 -2.49
N ALA A 118 5.68 -4.02 -3.36
CA ALA A 118 5.93 -3.59 -4.73
C ALA A 118 5.31 -4.58 -5.71
N ASP A 119 4.67 -4.07 -6.74
CA ASP A 119 4.18 -4.89 -7.84
C ASP A 119 5.34 -5.34 -8.77
N PRO A 120 5.12 -6.20 -9.76
CA PRO A 120 6.18 -6.67 -10.66
C PRO A 120 6.92 -5.56 -11.43
N ASP A 121 6.29 -4.40 -11.60
CA ASP A 121 6.92 -3.21 -12.19
C ASP A 121 7.61 -2.31 -11.14
N GLY A 122 7.51 -2.65 -9.85
CA GLY A 122 8.08 -1.89 -8.75
C GLY A 122 7.26 -0.66 -8.37
N ASN A 123 5.98 -0.58 -8.78
CA ASN A 123 5.10 0.43 -8.19
C ASN A 123 4.82 0.05 -6.74
N GLN A 124 4.93 1.04 -5.85
CA GLN A 124 4.82 0.82 -4.42
C GLN A 124 3.38 0.99 -3.95
N MET A 125 2.94 0.09 -3.06
CA MET A 125 1.66 0.14 -2.37
C MET A 125 1.89 0.07 -0.87
N GLU A 126 1.17 0.92 -0.15
CA GLU A 126 1.05 0.86 1.30
C GLU A 126 -0.28 0.23 1.67
N PHE A 127 -0.25 -0.86 2.42
CA PHE A 127 -1.42 -1.44 3.08
C PHE A 127 -1.38 -1.05 4.54
N GLN A 128 -2.38 -0.29 4.99
CA GLN A 128 -2.37 0.32 6.30
C GLN A 128 -3.64 0.05 7.10
N VAL A 129 -3.54 0.25 8.40
CA VAL A 129 -4.66 0.42 9.32
C VAL A 129 -4.43 1.67 10.15
N ASP A 130 -5.50 2.43 10.40
CA ASP A 130 -5.42 3.63 11.24
C ASP A 130 -5.20 3.25 12.70
N SER A 131 -4.26 3.91 13.38
CA SER A 131 -3.98 3.73 14.81
C SER A 131 -5.00 4.44 15.69
N TYR A 132 -5.70 5.42 15.16
CA TYR A 132 -6.68 6.23 15.86
C TYR A 132 -8.09 6.04 15.29
N ARG A 133 -9.10 6.19 16.15
CA ARG A 133 -10.51 6.06 15.75
C ARG A 133 -11.05 7.30 15.02
N SER A 134 -10.36 8.42 15.13
CA SER A 134 -10.74 9.67 14.49
C SER A 134 -9.56 10.38 13.86
N ASN A 135 -9.81 11.10 12.77
CA ASN A 135 -8.80 11.97 12.14
C ASN A 135 -8.37 13.11 13.08
N GLU A 136 -9.23 13.53 14.02
CA GLU A 136 -8.91 14.56 15.00
C GLU A 136 -7.79 14.09 15.94
N ASP A 137 -7.90 12.86 16.47
CA ASP A 137 -6.88 12.27 17.35
C ASP A 137 -5.57 12.01 16.58
N ALA A 138 -5.65 11.52 15.34
CA ALA A 138 -4.49 11.33 14.47
C ALA A 138 -3.77 12.66 14.17
N ASN A 139 -4.54 13.71 13.89
CA ASN A 139 -4.00 15.05 13.68
C ASN A 139 -3.35 15.61 14.95
N ALA A 140 -3.98 15.41 16.11
CA ALA A 140 -3.42 15.83 17.39
C ALA A 140 -2.06 15.16 17.66
N PHE A 141 -1.94 13.86 17.35
CA PHE A 141 -0.65 13.16 17.44
C PHE A 141 0.40 13.73 16.48
N MET A 142 0.04 14.02 15.21
CA MET A 142 0.98 14.62 14.22
C MET A 142 1.51 15.98 14.64
N TYR A 143 0.72 16.79 15.33
CA TYR A 143 1.18 18.07 15.91
C TYR A 143 1.94 17.88 17.24
N GLY A 144 2.03 16.66 17.76
CA GLY A 144 2.68 16.37 19.02
C GLY A 144 4.20 16.20 18.89
N PRO A 145 4.92 16.22 20.05
CA PRO A 145 6.38 16.13 20.08
C PRO A 145 6.91 14.77 19.61
N HIS A 146 6.15 13.70 19.79
CA HIS A 146 6.56 12.34 19.40
C HIS A 146 6.63 12.17 17.88
N PHE A 147 5.66 12.69 17.16
CA PHE A 147 5.69 12.68 15.70
C PHE A 147 6.78 13.60 15.15
N SER A 148 6.95 14.80 15.74
CA SER A 148 8.02 15.72 15.34
C SER A 148 9.42 15.13 15.55
N ALA A 149 9.62 14.31 16.59
CA ALA A 149 10.90 13.64 16.87
C ALA A 149 11.14 12.44 15.93
N ASN A 150 10.10 11.75 15.49
CA ASN A 150 10.20 10.61 14.58
C ASN A 150 8.96 10.54 13.67
N PRO A 151 8.94 11.27 12.55
CA PRO A 151 7.83 11.23 11.59
C PRO A 151 7.82 9.96 10.73
N ILE A 152 8.97 9.25 10.63
CA ILE A 152 9.08 8.02 9.83
C ILE A 152 8.45 6.83 10.55
N GLY A 153 8.61 6.74 11.87
CA GLY A 153 8.08 5.63 12.65
C GLY A 153 9.14 4.61 13.06
N VAL A 154 8.68 3.44 13.45
CA VAL A 154 9.50 2.32 13.93
C VAL A 154 9.15 1.06 13.13
N GLU A 155 10.16 0.23 12.85
CA GLU A 155 9.91 -1.06 12.19
C GLU A 155 9.32 -2.08 13.16
N TYR A 156 8.53 -3.00 12.63
CA TYR A 156 8.04 -4.15 13.38
C TYR A 156 8.15 -5.44 12.55
N ASP A 157 8.20 -6.57 13.24
CA ASP A 157 8.19 -7.89 12.61
C ASP A 157 6.73 -8.34 12.40
N PRO A 158 6.25 -8.47 11.14
CA PRO A 158 4.89 -8.88 10.85
C PRO A 158 4.59 -10.31 11.31
N GLU A 159 5.60 -11.19 11.42
CA GLU A 159 5.44 -12.56 11.95
C GLU A 159 5.17 -12.55 13.47
N ASP A 160 5.93 -11.76 14.23
CA ASP A 160 5.69 -11.57 15.66
C ASP A 160 4.29 -11.02 15.90
N TRP A 161 3.90 -9.98 15.15
CA TRP A 161 2.59 -9.37 15.32
C TRP A 161 1.45 -10.31 14.94
N LEU A 162 1.58 -11.07 13.85
CA LEU A 162 0.61 -12.10 13.48
C LEU A 162 0.47 -13.17 14.57
N ALA A 163 1.58 -13.64 15.13
CA ALA A 163 1.57 -14.63 16.22
C ALA A 163 0.90 -14.07 17.49
N ARG A 164 1.20 -12.83 17.86
CA ARG A 164 0.59 -12.14 19.01
C ARG A 164 -0.92 -11.96 18.84
N LEU A 165 -1.38 -11.52 17.67
CA LEU A 165 -2.81 -11.38 17.35
C LEU A 165 -3.54 -12.72 17.39
N ARG A 166 -2.94 -13.79 16.85
CA ARG A 166 -3.49 -15.15 16.91
C ARG A 166 -3.48 -15.71 18.34
N GLY A 167 -2.50 -15.31 19.16
CA GLY A 167 -2.40 -15.61 20.57
C GLY A 167 -3.36 -14.83 21.48
N GLY A 168 -4.16 -13.90 20.89
CA GLY A 168 -5.20 -13.16 21.62
C GLY A 168 -4.75 -11.79 22.12
N THR A 169 -3.58 -11.27 21.74
CA THR A 169 -3.18 -9.89 22.06
C THR A 169 -4.22 -8.92 21.46
N PRO A 170 -4.75 -7.97 22.25
CA PRO A 170 -5.65 -6.94 21.73
C PRO A 170 -4.97 -6.08 20.68
N GLU A 171 -5.67 -5.77 19.59
CA GLU A 171 -5.13 -4.89 18.53
C GLU A 171 -4.70 -3.52 19.08
N ALA A 172 -5.47 -2.99 20.03
CA ALA A 172 -5.18 -1.70 20.67
C ALA A 172 -3.79 -1.62 21.29
N ASP A 173 -3.25 -2.74 21.78
CA ASP A 173 -1.91 -2.79 22.39
C ASP A 173 -0.81 -2.67 21.33
N LEU A 174 -1.06 -3.16 20.11
CA LEU A 174 -0.14 -3.10 18.98
C LEU A 174 -0.25 -1.77 18.22
N LEU A 175 -1.43 -1.15 18.24
CA LEU A 175 -1.66 0.16 17.61
C LEU A 175 -1.08 1.33 18.43
N LEU A 176 -0.62 1.08 19.66
CA LEU A 176 0.11 2.07 20.46
C LEU A 176 1.59 2.05 20.08
N ARG A 177 2.03 3.10 19.37
CA ARG A 177 3.43 3.24 18.97
C ARG A 177 4.37 3.31 20.15
N GLN A 178 5.40 2.46 20.14
CA GLN A 178 6.50 2.51 21.10
C GLN A 178 7.43 3.68 20.78
N ILE A 179 7.52 4.64 21.69
CA ILE A 179 8.26 5.90 21.46
C ILE A 179 9.77 5.80 21.70
N HIS A 180 10.25 4.68 22.25
CA HIS A 180 11.66 4.46 22.59
C HIS A 180 12.38 3.56 21.58
N GLU A 181 11.70 3.08 20.56
CA GLU A 181 12.33 2.29 19.50
C GLU A 181 13.07 3.16 18.49
N PRO A 182 14.11 2.61 17.84
CA PRO A 182 14.88 3.38 16.87
C PRO A 182 14.01 3.81 15.68
N VAL A 183 14.35 4.99 15.14
CA VAL A 183 13.71 5.49 13.91
C VAL A 183 13.96 4.49 12.78
N SER A 184 12.91 4.09 12.07
CA SER A 184 13.04 3.26 10.88
C SER A 184 13.82 4.00 9.79
N PRO A 185 14.75 3.34 9.07
CA PRO A 185 15.22 3.89 7.81
C PRO A 185 14.05 4.01 6.82
N VAL A 186 14.10 5.00 5.94
CA VAL A 186 13.19 5.08 4.80
C VAL A 186 13.56 3.98 3.82
N ARG A 187 12.57 3.27 3.28
CA ARG A 187 12.80 2.18 2.32
C ARG A 187 12.03 2.42 1.03
N GLY A 188 12.29 1.60 0.03
CA GLY A 188 11.63 1.69 -1.27
C GLY A 188 12.36 2.62 -2.24
N SER A 189 11.63 3.37 -3.06
CA SER A 189 12.20 4.20 -4.12
C SER A 189 13.04 5.39 -3.61
N LEU A 190 12.95 5.72 -2.33
CA LEU A 190 13.74 6.78 -1.67
C LEU A 190 14.90 6.22 -0.83
N GLU A 191 15.16 4.91 -0.89
CA GLU A 191 16.32 4.29 -0.26
C GLU A 191 17.58 4.71 -1.02
N GLU A 192 18.55 5.36 -0.31
CA GLU A 192 19.85 5.80 -0.85
C GLU A 192 20.90 4.67 -0.84
#